data_248ff3f060a354b534df9855c48cbf2f
#
_entry.id   248ff3f060a354b534df9855c48cbf2f
#
_cell.length_a   1.000
_cell.length_b   1.000
_cell.length_c   1.000
_cell.angle_alpha   90.00
_cell.angle_beta   90.00
_cell.angle_gamma   90.00
#
_symmetry.space_group_name_H-M   'P 1'
#
loop_
_entity.id
_entity.type
_entity.pdbx_description
1 polymer ?
#
loop_
_entity_poly.entity_id
_entity_poly.type
_entity_poly.pdbx_seq_one_letter_code
_entity_poly.pdbx_strand_id
1 'polypeptide(L)'
;VSAFAQPTPKKDVRFCAGGDVSLGTNLDTSWAINRYDGAGHVRALPDPRELLAPLSPLLADANVVLLNVEGAIGDGRVPRKCDRRSTLCYALRQLPSVAEALRHVNDSSIVVGNVANNHAHDAGADGFTETQRRLAQAGVLVTGADTLATQVTVAEGDTIGFLGFSPWTVAGITDLDAVRRHVKRASQRYGRVVVTMHIGAEGPTARHTPDKIERFAGENRGNSVAFARAAVESGASLVVGSGPHVLRAIEWNGGALIAHSLGNLVTYGPFNHTGYNDHGALLCGTLGADGTIRDAVLRSTTQRAPGYVQADSANLGASDVAELSKQDFPKTGAAISPSGEIKPRP
;
A
#
# COMPACT_ATOMS: atom_id res chain seq x y z
N VAL A 1 -3.02 -28.15 -39.94
CA VAL A 1 -1.92 -27.31 -39.47
C VAL A 1 -2.54 -26.28 -38.56
N SER A 2 -2.51 -26.49 -37.24
CA SER A 2 -2.99 -25.49 -36.26
C SER A 2 -2.02 -24.30 -36.30
N ALA A 3 -2.52 -23.16 -36.77
CA ALA A 3 -1.78 -21.92 -36.64
C ALA A 3 -1.64 -21.63 -35.12
N PHE A 4 -0.43 -21.67 -34.59
CA PHE A 4 -0.16 -21.16 -33.25
C PHE A 4 -0.50 -19.66 -33.26
N ALA A 5 -1.51 -19.28 -32.51
CA ALA A 5 -1.82 -17.87 -32.30
C ALA A 5 -0.55 -17.18 -31.80
N GLN A 6 -0.13 -16.12 -32.47
CA GLN A 6 1.00 -15.31 -32.05
C GLN A 6 0.63 -14.71 -30.68
N PRO A 7 1.51 -14.72 -29.68
CA PRO A 7 1.22 -14.12 -28.39
C PRO A 7 0.89 -12.64 -28.57
N THR A 8 -0.20 -12.21 -27.97
CA THR A 8 -0.61 -10.79 -27.98
C THR A 8 0.55 -9.93 -27.43
N PRO A 9 0.98 -8.88 -28.14
CA PRO A 9 2.07 -8.05 -27.68
C PRO A 9 1.68 -7.35 -26.36
N LYS A 10 2.55 -7.43 -25.35
CA LYS A 10 2.37 -6.72 -24.08
C LYS A 10 2.33 -5.21 -24.32
N LYS A 11 1.51 -4.52 -23.56
CA LYS A 11 1.34 -3.05 -23.63
C LYS A 11 1.93 -2.38 -22.39
N ASP A 12 2.29 -1.13 -22.54
CA ASP A 12 2.59 -0.25 -21.41
C ASP A 12 1.33 -0.02 -20.56
N VAL A 13 1.49 -0.04 -19.25
CA VAL A 13 0.38 0.09 -18.29
C VAL A 13 0.64 1.23 -17.34
N ARG A 14 -0.26 2.20 -17.31
CA ARG A 14 -0.22 3.27 -16.31
C ARG A 14 -0.67 2.70 -14.97
N PHE A 15 0.17 2.81 -13.96
CA PHE A 15 -0.15 2.40 -12.60
C PHE A 15 -0.11 3.57 -11.63
N CYS A 16 -0.89 3.48 -10.56
CA CYS A 16 -0.71 4.27 -9.34
C CYS A 16 -0.75 3.33 -8.14
N ALA A 17 0.17 3.51 -7.21
CA ALA A 17 0.22 2.78 -5.95
C ALA A 17 0.14 3.75 -4.78
N GLY A 18 -0.71 3.47 -3.81
CA GLY A 18 -0.87 4.24 -2.57
C GLY A 18 -0.40 3.49 -1.33
N GLY A 19 -0.20 4.23 -0.25
CA GLY A 19 0.10 3.68 1.08
C GLY A 19 -1.13 3.16 1.80
N ASP A 20 -1.19 3.40 3.12
CA ASP A 20 -2.17 2.83 4.00
C ASP A 20 -3.56 3.47 3.81
N VAL A 21 -4.58 2.61 3.64
CA VAL A 21 -5.99 3.00 3.54
C VAL A 21 -6.78 2.32 4.66
N SER A 22 -7.30 3.11 5.58
CA SER A 22 -8.19 2.69 6.66
C SER A 22 -9.30 3.72 6.84
N LEU A 23 -10.55 3.34 6.54
CA LEU A 23 -11.68 4.28 6.47
C LEU A 23 -12.58 4.23 7.71
N GLY A 24 -11.95 4.20 8.88
CA GLY A 24 -12.62 4.11 10.18
C GLY A 24 -12.71 2.69 10.72
N THR A 25 -13.27 2.55 11.93
CA THR A 25 -13.48 1.25 12.55
C THR A 25 -14.85 1.16 13.21
N ASN A 26 -15.47 -0.01 13.11
CA ASN A 26 -16.72 -0.35 13.79
C ASN A 26 -16.54 -1.38 14.92
N LEU A 27 -15.29 -1.79 15.23
CA LEU A 27 -15.00 -2.78 16.26
C LEU A 27 -15.10 -2.22 17.68
N ASP A 28 -14.70 -0.99 17.84
CA ASP A 28 -14.66 -0.36 19.14
C ASP A 28 -15.31 1.02 19.07
N THR A 29 -16.53 1.10 19.58
CA THR A 29 -17.25 2.38 19.67
C THR A 29 -16.54 3.39 20.55
N SER A 30 -15.63 2.95 21.43
CA SER A 30 -14.79 3.86 22.21
C SER A 30 -13.77 4.63 21.34
N TRP A 31 -13.43 4.09 20.16
CA TRP A 31 -12.62 4.76 19.16
C TRP A 31 -13.44 5.72 18.28
N ALA A 32 -14.71 5.39 18.04
CA ALA A 32 -15.68 6.27 17.40
C ALA A 32 -16.20 7.35 18.34
N ILE A 33 -16.09 7.16 19.68
CA ILE A 33 -16.42 8.15 20.68
C ILE A 33 -15.34 9.23 20.70
N ASN A 34 -15.61 10.26 20.01
CA ASN A 34 -15.12 11.61 20.15
C ASN A 34 -13.80 11.88 20.85
N ARG A 35 -12.72 11.56 20.20
CA ARG A 35 -11.49 12.30 20.37
C ARG A 35 -11.51 13.66 19.64
N TYR A 36 -12.51 13.89 18.76
CA TYR A 36 -12.47 14.98 17.79
C TYR A 36 -13.50 16.11 18.03
N ASP A 37 -14.57 15.89 18.80
CA ASP A 37 -15.56 16.95 19.10
C ASP A 37 -15.62 17.37 20.57
N GLY A 38 -14.88 16.69 21.43
CA GLY A 38 -14.81 17.02 22.86
C GLY A 38 -16.09 16.79 23.67
N ALA A 39 -17.18 16.35 23.04
CA ALA A 39 -18.51 16.29 23.68
C ALA A 39 -18.97 14.88 24.05
N GLY A 40 -18.18 13.82 23.75
CA GLY A 40 -18.50 12.44 24.12
C GLY A 40 -19.59 11.76 23.29
N HIS A 41 -19.94 12.29 22.11
CA HIS A 41 -20.93 11.69 21.22
C HIS A 41 -20.29 10.67 20.29
N VAL A 42 -20.95 9.56 19.97
CA VAL A 42 -20.54 8.62 18.92
C VAL A 42 -20.73 9.32 17.59
N ARG A 43 -19.64 9.58 16.87
CA ARG A 43 -19.69 10.13 15.53
C ARG A 43 -20.02 9.02 14.55
N ALA A 44 -21.03 9.21 13.71
CA ALA A 44 -21.25 8.34 12.56
C ALA A 44 -20.01 8.35 11.66
N LEU A 45 -19.58 7.18 11.19
CA LEU A 45 -18.51 7.10 10.19
C LEU A 45 -19.04 7.74 8.89
N PRO A 46 -18.24 8.57 8.21
CA PRO A 46 -18.62 9.13 6.92
C PRO A 46 -18.78 8.05 5.87
N ASP A 47 -19.45 8.38 4.76
CA ASP A 47 -19.48 7.50 3.59
C ASP A 47 -18.03 7.27 3.10
N PRO A 48 -17.56 6.02 2.98
CA PRO A 48 -16.23 5.73 2.47
C PRO A 48 -15.93 6.32 1.08
N ARG A 49 -16.96 6.51 0.25
CA ARG A 49 -16.82 7.15 -1.07
C ARG A 49 -16.43 8.62 -0.96
N GLU A 50 -17.01 9.33 0.01
CA GLU A 50 -16.66 10.74 0.25
C GLU A 50 -15.21 10.88 0.72
N LEU A 51 -14.72 9.93 1.53
CA LEU A 51 -13.34 9.91 1.99
C LEU A 51 -12.34 9.68 0.84
N LEU A 52 -12.71 8.85 -0.14
CA LEU A 52 -11.84 8.51 -1.28
C LEU A 52 -11.99 9.46 -2.47
N ALA A 53 -13.10 10.20 -2.59
CA ALA A 53 -13.39 11.06 -3.73
C ALA A 53 -12.26 12.05 -4.09
N PRO A 54 -11.52 12.66 -3.14
CA PRO A 54 -10.41 13.55 -3.46
C PRO A 54 -9.24 12.89 -4.18
N LEU A 55 -9.14 11.55 -4.15
CA LEU A 55 -8.09 10.81 -4.88
C LEU A 55 -8.41 10.65 -6.38
N SER A 56 -9.70 10.73 -6.78
CA SER A 56 -10.12 10.47 -8.16
C SER A 56 -9.36 11.29 -9.21
N PRO A 57 -9.17 12.61 -9.05
CA PRO A 57 -8.37 13.39 -10.00
C PRO A 57 -6.89 12.97 -10.06
N LEU A 58 -6.34 12.48 -8.94
CA LEU A 58 -4.96 12.02 -8.83
C LEU A 58 -4.76 10.63 -9.45
N LEU A 59 -5.83 9.89 -9.73
CA LEU A 59 -5.82 8.54 -10.27
C LEU A 59 -6.36 8.47 -11.71
N ALA A 60 -6.77 9.60 -12.30
CA ALA A 60 -7.55 9.65 -13.54
C ALA A 60 -6.86 8.98 -14.75
N ASP A 61 -5.51 8.95 -14.79
CA ASP A 61 -4.72 8.32 -15.86
C ASP A 61 -4.27 6.89 -15.58
N ALA A 62 -4.65 6.31 -14.42
CA ALA A 62 -4.23 4.98 -14.02
C ALA A 62 -5.08 3.89 -14.69
N ASN A 63 -4.43 2.85 -15.23
CA ASN A 63 -5.06 1.60 -15.65
C ASN A 63 -5.19 0.61 -14.48
N VAL A 64 -4.21 0.65 -13.57
CA VAL A 64 -4.15 -0.21 -12.39
C VAL A 64 -3.86 0.65 -11.16
N VAL A 65 -4.64 0.46 -10.09
CA VAL A 65 -4.46 1.11 -8.79
C VAL A 65 -4.17 0.05 -7.73
N LEU A 66 -3.05 0.18 -7.02
CA LEU A 66 -2.67 -0.66 -5.89
C LEU A 66 -2.83 0.13 -4.58
N LEU A 67 -3.56 -0.42 -3.60
CA LEU A 67 -3.77 0.19 -2.28
C LEU A 67 -3.48 -0.82 -1.17
N ASN A 68 -2.88 -0.37 -0.06
CA ASN A 68 -2.80 -1.20 1.14
C ASN A 68 -4.10 -1.04 1.94
N VAL A 69 -4.92 -2.10 1.98
CA VAL A 69 -6.18 -2.15 2.74
C VAL A 69 -5.86 -2.50 4.17
N GLU A 70 -5.63 -1.49 5.01
CA GLU A 70 -5.19 -1.65 6.38
C GLU A 70 -6.38 -1.80 7.32
N GLY A 71 -6.64 -3.03 7.72
CA GLY A 71 -7.76 -3.44 8.56
C GLY A 71 -8.68 -4.46 7.88
N ALA A 72 -9.46 -5.16 8.69
CA ALA A 72 -10.51 -6.03 8.21
C ALA A 72 -11.68 -5.21 7.63
N ILE A 73 -12.52 -5.83 6.79
CA ILE A 73 -13.77 -5.25 6.26
C ILE A 73 -14.93 -6.17 6.64
N GLY A 74 -15.91 -5.66 7.37
CA GLY A 74 -17.06 -6.45 7.76
C GLY A 74 -17.88 -5.88 8.91
N ASP A 75 -18.86 -6.63 9.39
CA ASP A 75 -19.81 -6.25 10.44
C ASP A 75 -20.20 -7.41 11.37
N GLY A 76 -19.66 -8.61 11.14
CA GLY A 76 -19.93 -9.80 11.94
C GLY A 76 -19.37 -9.72 13.37
N ARG A 77 -19.71 -10.72 14.17
CA ARG A 77 -19.16 -10.86 15.53
C ARG A 77 -17.66 -11.21 15.46
N VAL A 78 -16.85 -10.56 16.27
CA VAL A 78 -15.40 -10.75 16.28
C VAL A 78 -14.87 -11.01 17.68
N PRO A 79 -13.74 -11.74 17.81
CA PRO A 79 -13.02 -11.83 19.06
C PRO A 79 -12.49 -10.46 19.47
N ARG A 80 -12.40 -10.23 20.76
CA ARG A 80 -11.83 -9.00 21.29
C ARG A 80 -10.30 -9.00 21.11
N LYS A 81 -9.79 -8.09 20.31
CA LYS A 81 -8.35 -7.92 20.10
C LYS A 81 -7.69 -7.13 21.25
N CYS A 82 -8.28 -5.98 21.58
CA CYS A 82 -7.67 -5.05 22.53
C CYS A 82 -8.28 -5.18 23.93
N ASP A 83 -7.45 -5.17 24.99
CA ASP A 83 -7.90 -5.00 26.35
C ASP A 83 -8.32 -3.55 26.59
N ARG A 84 -9.34 -3.32 27.45
CA ARG A 84 -9.79 -1.97 27.85
C ARG A 84 -8.69 -1.11 28.48
N ARG A 85 -7.63 -1.73 28.98
CA ARG A 85 -6.49 -1.06 29.62
C ARG A 85 -5.33 -0.78 28.65
N SER A 86 -5.38 -1.32 27.44
CA SER A 86 -4.32 -1.13 26.46
C SER A 86 -4.35 0.29 25.89
N THR A 87 -3.22 0.99 25.96
CA THR A 87 -3.02 2.33 25.41
C THR A 87 -2.37 2.31 24.01
N LEU A 88 -1.89 1.15 23.57
CA LEU A 88 -1.15 0.97 22.31
C LEU A 88 -1.70 -0.20 21.46
N CYS A 89 -2.98 -0.50 21.58
CA CYS A 89 -3.63 -1.53 20.79
C CYS A 89 -4.73 -0.91 19.95
N TYR A 90 -4.69 -1.18 18.65
CA TYR A 90 -5.67 -0.71 17.69
C TYR A 90 -6.36 -1.91 17.06
N ALA A 91 -7.69 -1.86 16.95
CA ALA A 91 -8.49 -2.85 16.26
C ALA A 91 -9.23 -2.15 15.11
N LEU A 92 -8.82 -2.46 13.89
CA LEU A 92 -9.33 -1.82 12.69
C LEU A 92 -10.23 -2.78 11.91
N ARG A 93 -11.53 -2.55 11.96
CA ARG A 93 -12.49 -3.17 11.06
C ARG A 93 -13.38 -2.11 10.44
N GLN A 94 -13.23 -1.96 9.16
CA GLN A 94 -13.91 -0.99 8.33
C GLN A 94 -15.32 -1.47 7.98
N LEU A 95 -16.21 -0.54 7.62
CA LEU A 95 -17.57 -0.85 7.20
C LEU A 95 -17.59 -1.73 5.94
N PRO A 96 -18.63 -2.59 5.77
CA PRO A 96 -18.79 -3.40 4.55
C PRO A 96 -18.75 -2.60 3.25
N SER A 97 -19.29 -1.37 3.25
CA SER A 97 -19.32 -0.46 2.10
C SER A 97 -17.94 0.01 1.62
N VAL A 98 -16.88 -0.18 2.43
CA VAL A 98 -15.52 0.18 2.04
C VAL A 98 -15.05 -0.62 0.81
N ALA A 99 -15.43 -1.88 0.68
CA ALA A 99 -15.05 -2.69 -0.48
C ALA A 99 -15.56 -2.07 -1.80
N GLU A 100 -16.80 -1.62 -1.83
CA GLU A 100 -17.40 -0.93 -2.97
C GLU A 100 -16.76 0.44 -3.21
N ALA A 101 -16.47 1.19 -2.15
CA ALA A 101 -15.81 2.47 -2.27
C ALA A 101 -14.40 2.34 -2.85
N LEU A 102 -13.62 1.32 -2.43
CA LEU A 102 -12.31 1.02 -2.99
C LEU A 102 -12.39 0.67 -4.48
N ARG A 103 -13.39 -0.13 -4.91
CA ARG A 103 -13.57 -0.47 -6.32
C ARG A 103 -13.79 0.78 -7.17
N HIS A 104 -14.50 1.76 -6.63
CA HIS A 104 -14.89 2.98 -7.32
C HIS A 104 -13.96 4.18 -7.04
N VAL A 105 -12.77 3.96 -6.48
CA VAL A 105 -11.78 5.04 -6.30
C VAL A 105 -11.34 5.63 -7.64
N ASN A 106 -11.32 4.82 -8.69
CA ASN A 106 -11.26 5.18 -10.09
C ASN A 106 -12.00 4.10 -10.92
N ASP A 107 -13.14 4.45 -11.52
CA ASP A 107 -14.01 3.51 -12.23
C ASP A 107 -13.33 2.86 -13.45
N SER A 108 -12.42 3.56 -14.10
CA SER A 108 -11.69 3.08 -15.28
C SER A 108 -10.52 2.17 -14.96
N SER A 109 -10.13 2.04 -13.69
CA SER A 109 -8.97 1.24 -13.27
C SER A 109 -9.34 -0.15 -12.80
N ILE A 110 -8.39 -1.08 -12.92
CA ILE A 110 -8.37 -2.31 -12.15
C ILE A 110 -7.79 -1.99 -10.78
N VAL A 111 -8.55 -2.26 -9.72
CA VAL A 111 -8.11 -1.99 -8.34
C VAL A 111 -7.59 -3.28 -7.71
N VAL A 112 -6.39 -3.20 -7.14
CA VAL A 112 -5.72 -4.27 -6.38
C VAL A 112 -5.60 -3.83 -4.92
N GLY A 113 -6.19 -4.59 -4.00
CA GLY A 113 -6.09 -4.39 -2.56
C GLY A 113 -5.06 -5.34 -1.95
N ASN A 114 -4.01 -4.81 -1.35
CA ASN A 114 -3.11 -5.61 -0.52
C ASN A 114 -3.73 -5.80 0.87
N VAL A 115 -3.83 -7.05 1.32
CA VAL A 115 -4.31 -7.40 2.67
C VAL A 115 -3.19 -7.93 3.57
N ALA A 116 -1.94 -7.96 3.09
CA ALA A 116 -0.79 -8.34 3.90
C ALA A 116 -0.35 -7.17 4.78
N ASN A 117 -0.91 -7.06 5.98
CA ASN A 117 -0.55 -6.05 6.99
C ASN A 117 -0.85 -6.55 8.42
N ASN A 118 -0.44 -5.79 9.45
CA ASN A 118 -0.63 -6.12 10.87
C ASN A 118 -2.08 -6.07 11.33
N HIS A 119 -2.98 -5.44 10.57
CA HIS A 119 -4.40 -5.30 10.88
C HIS A 119 -5.30 -6.26 10.08
N ALA A 120 -4.71 -7.12 9.25
CA ALA A 120 -5.45 -8.06 8.41
C ALA A 120 -6.36 -9.00 9.23
N HIS A 121 -5.91 -9.41 10.42
CA HIS A 121 -6.61 -10.35 11.30
C HIS A 121 -7.29 -9.68 12.50
N ASP A 122 -7.53 -8.38 12.50
CA ASP A 122 -8.16 -7.66 13.61
C ASP A 122 -9.58 -8.14 13.93
N ALA A 123 -10.26 -8.72 12.95
CA ALA A 123 -11.55 -9.39 13.10
C ALA A 123 -11.43 -10.93 13.20
N GLY A 124 -10.23 -11.46 13.46
CA GLY A 124 -9.96 -12.90 13.49
C GLY A 124 -9.88 -13.54 12.10
N ALA A 125 -9.72 -14.87 12.05
CA ALA A 125 -9.60 -15.61 10.79
C ALA A 125 -10.87 -15.50 9.91
N ASP A 126 -12.03 -15.57 10.54
CA ASP A 126 -13.32 -15.43 9.83
C ASP A 126 -13.45 -14.03 9.23
N GLY A 127 -13.05 -12.99 9.97
CA GLY A 127 -13.05 -11.62 9.49
C GLY A 127 -12.04 -11.39 8.36
N PHE A 128 -10.90 -12.06 8.38
CA PHE A 128 -9.94 -12.04 7.27
C PHE A 128 -10.53 -12.68 5.99
N THR A 129 -11.22 -13.81 6.15
CA THR A 129 -11.93 -14.47 5.05
C THR A 129 -13.08 -13.59 4.53
N GLU A 130 -13.83 -12.96 5.43
CA GLU A 130 -14.89 -12.02 5.06
C GLU A 130 -14.34 -10.83 4.26
N THR A 131 -13.22 -10.25 4.70
CA THR A 131 -12.55 -9.15 4.01
C THR A 131 -12.23 -9.51 2.56
N GLN A 132 -11.58 -10.64 2.34
CA GLN A 132 -11.25 -11.14 1.00
C GLN A 132 -12.49 -11.32 0.13
N ARG A 133 -13.53 -11.96 0.70
CA ARG A 133 -14.79 -12.18 -0.01
C ARG A 133 -15.46 -10.88 -0.41
N ARG A 134 -15.53 -9.87 0.49
CA ARG A 134 -16.14 -8.57 0.21
C ARG A 134 -15.39 -7.79 -0.86
N LEU A 135 -14.08 -7.76 -0.79
CA LEU A 135 -13.22 -7.13 -1.81
C LEU A 135 -13.44 -7.80 -3.17
N ALA A 136 -13.40 -9.14 -3.24
CA ALA A 136 -13.61 -9.87 -4.48
C ALA A 136 -15.02 -9.67 -5.06
N GLN A 137 -16.08 -9.65 -4.22
CA GLN A 137 -17.45 -9.39 -4.63
C GLN A 137 -17.63 -7.97 -5.19
N ALA A 138 -16.92 -6.99 -4.66
CA ALA A 138 -16.92 -5.63 -5.19
C ALA A 138 -16.09 -5.50 -6.48
N GLY A 139 -15.32 -6.51 -6.88
CA GLY A 139 -14.44 -6.48 -8.05
C GLY A 139 -13.05 -5.89 -7.76
N VAL A 140 -12.63 -5.83 -6.50
CA VAL A 140 -11.24 -5.53 -6.09
C VAL A 140 -10.44 -6.83 -6.09
N LEU A 141 -9.34 -6.86 -6.83
CA LEU A 141 -8.41 -8.00 -6.82
C LEU A 141 -7.60 -7.99 -5.52
N VAL A 142 -7.51 -9.15 -4.84
CA VAL A 142 -6.86 -9.25 -3.54
C VAL A 142 -5.47 -9.85 -3.69
N THR A 143 -4.44 -9.17 -3.17
CA THR A 143 -3.08 -9.69 -3.05
C THR A 143 -2.64 -9.76 -1.58
N GLY A 144 -1.69 -10.66 -1.28
CA GLY A 144 -1.14 -10.79 0.07
C GLY A 144 -1.96 -11.65 1.03
N ALA A 145 -3.01 -12.33 0.55
CA ALA A 145 -3.77 -13.28 1.35
C ALA A 145 -3.03 -14.63 1.50
N ASP A 146 -2.20 -14.96 0.54
CA ASP A 146 -1.39 -16.18 0.49
C ASP A 146 -0.03 -15.92 -0.20
N THR A 147 0.66 -17.00 -0.59
CA THR A 147 1.97 -16.95 -1.26
C THR A 147 1.90 -16.94 -2.78
N LEU A 148 0.70 -16.90 -3.35
CA LEU A 148 0.50 -16.90 -4.79
C LEU A 148 0.42 -15.47 -5.34
N ALA A 149 0.96 -15.29 -6.53
CA ALA A 149 0.81 -14.01 -7.21
C ALA A 149 -0.62 -13.86 -7.73
N THR A 150 -1.25 -12.74 -7.38
CA THR A 150 -2.54 -12.33 -7.93
C THR A 150 -2.33 -11.86 -9.36
N GLN A 151 -3.04 -12.49 -10.29
CA GLN A 151 -3.00 -12.13 -11.69
C GLN A 151 -3.89 -10.92 -11.97
N VAL A 152 -3.30 -9.88 -12.55
CA VAL A 152 -4.02 -8.73 -13.11
C VAL A 152 -3.97 -8.82 -14.63
N THR A 153 -5.10 -8.99 -15.28
CA THR A 153 -5.23 -9.03 -16.74
C THR A 153 -5.55 -7.64 -17.26
N VAL A 154 -4.60 -7.01 -17.94
CA VAL A 154 -4.73 -5.64 -18.48
C VAL A 154 -5.21 -5.64 -19.94
N ALA A 155 -5.00 -6.72 -20.66
CA ALA A 155 -5.54 -7.02 -21.98
C ALA A 155 -5.54 -8.54 -22.18
N GLU A 156 -6.21 -9.03 -23.21
CA GLU A 156 -6.17 -10.46 -23.55
C GLU A 156 -4.73 -10.93 -23.76
N GLY A 157 -4.33 -11.95 -22.99
CA GLY A 157 -2.96 -12.49 -23.00
C GLY A 157 -1.89 -11.61 -22.34
N ASP A 158 -2.24 -10.44 -21.82
CA ASP A 158 -1.31 -9.52 -21.16
C ASP A 158 -1.62 -9.38 -19.67
N THR A 159 -0.71 -9.89 -18.83
CA THR A 159 -0.90 -10.02 -17.40
C THR A 159 0.28 -9.48 -16.59
N ILE A 160 -0.03 -9.03 -15.37
CA ILE A 160 0.94 -8.59 -14.34
C ILE A 160 0.70 -9.43 -13.09
N GLY A 161 1.77 -9.88 -12.43
CA GLY A 161 1.69 -10.58 -11.14
C GLY A 161 1.85 -9.61 -9.97
N PHE A 162 0.94 -9.68 -8.99
CA PHE A 162 1.03 -8.91 -7.74
C PHE A 162 1.28 -9.85 -6.57
N LEU A 163 2.20 -9.50 -5.67
CA LEU A 163 2.52 -10.23 -4.44
C LEU A 163 2.52 -9.27 -3.25
N GLY A 164 1.85 -9.66 -2.17
CA GLY A 164 1.84 -8.91 -0.91
C GLY A 164 2.54 -9.66 0.21
N PHE A 165 3.35 -8.94 1.01
CA PHE A 165 4.13 -9.51 2.11
C PHE A 165 4.04 -8.65 3.37
N SER A 166 3.99 -9.32 4.52
CA SER A 166 4.12 -8.69 5.84
C SER A 166 4.68 -9.70 6.86
N PRO A 167 5.14 -9.26 8.05
CA PRO A 167 5.56 -10.17 9.10
C PRO A 167 4.45 -11.10 9.61
N TRP A 168 3.20 -10.72 9.41
CA TRP A 168 2.02 -11.38 10.01
C TRP A 168 1.23 -12.26 9.05
N THR A 169 1.65 -12.36 7.80
CA THR A 169 1.00 -13.20 6.79
C THR A 169 1.82 -14.44 6.47
N VAL A 170 1.19 -15.43 5.81
CA VAL A 170 1.82 -16.70 5.44
C VAL A 170 3.09 -16.51 4.61
N ALA A 171 3.15 -15.47 3.79
CA ALA A 171 4.35 -15.06 3.08
C ALA A 171 5.20 -14.11 3.95
N GLY A 172 5.71 -14.61 5.09
CA GLY A 172 6.49 -13.84 6.04
C GLY A 172 7.76 -13.23 5.42
N ILE A 173 8.04 -11.99 5.79
CA ILE A 173 9.16 -11.20 5.26
C ILE A 173 10.52 -11.55 5.89
N THR A 174 10.54 -12.36 6.93
CA THR A 174 11.77 -12.71 7.66
C THR A 174 12.54 -13.86 6.99
N ASP A 175 11.88 -14.65 6.15
CA ASP A 175 12.50 -15.66 5.29
C ASP A 175 12.72 -15.10 3.88
N LEU A 176 13.85 -14.42 3.68
CA LEU A 176 14.19 -13.83 2.38
C LEU A 176 14.34 -14.87 1.26
N ASP A 177 14.67 -16.11 1.58
CA ASP A 177 14.75 -17.18 0.57
C ASP A 177 13.36 -17.61 0.11
N ALA A 178 12.37 -17.63 1.01
CA ALA A 178 10.97 -17.81 0.61
C ALA A 178 10.50 -16.66 -0.28
N VAL A 179 10.81 -15.41 0.08
CA VAL A 179 10.51 -14.22 -0.73
C VAL A 179 11.11 -14.38 -2.13
N ARG A 180 12.40 -14.71 -2.24
CA ARG A 180 13.06 -14.95 -3.53
C ARG A 180 12.36 -16.03 -4.36
N ARG A 181 11.98 -17.16 -3.73
CA ARG A 181 11.28 -18.24 -4.42
C ARG A 181 9.92 -17.81 -4.98
N HIS A 182 9.12 -17.05 -4.18
CA HIS A 182 7.79 -16.60 -4.59
C HIS A 182 7.87 -15.56 -5.71
N VAL A 183 8.73 -14.57 -5.57
CA VAL A 183 8.92 -13.52 -6.59
C VAL A 183 9.50 -14.12 -7.89
N LYS A 184 10.49 -15.02 -7.80
CA LYS A 184 11.06 -15.70 -8.97
C LYS A 184 10.02 -16.49 -9.75
N ARG A 185 9.16 -17.24 -9.03
CA ARG A 185 8.05 -17.97 -9.65
C ARG A 185 7.08 -17.04 -10.38
N ALA A 186 6.72 -15.93 -9.75
CA ALA A 186 5.85 -14.93 -10.36
C ALA A 186 6.52 -14.28 -11.59
N SER A 187 7.79 -13.92 -11.49
CA SER A 187 8.56 -13.33 -12.60
C SER A 187 8.62 -14.27 -13.81
N GLN A 188 8.85 -15.56 -13.58
CA GLN A 188 8.85 -16.57 -14.65
C GLN A 188 7.48 -16.72 -15.32
N ARG A 189 6.40 -16.54 -14.56
CA ARG A 189 5.04 -16.72 -15.09
C ARG A 189 4.51 -15.47 -15.82
N TYR A 190 4.75 -14.28 -15.28
CA TYR A 190 4.14 -13.04 -15.74
C TYR A 190 5.10 -12.12 -16.49
N GLY A 191 6.41 -12.21 -16.19
CA GLY A 191 7.44 -11.33 -16.74
C GLY A 191 7.44 -9.91 -16.17
N ARG A 192 6.30 -9.45 -15.61
CA ARG A 192 6.14 -8.18 -14.91
C ARG A 192 5.56 -8.46 -13.52
N VAL A 193 6.26 -8.05 -12.48
CA VAL A 193 5.86 -8.34 -11.10
C VAL A 193 5.91 -7.07 -10.26
N VAL A 194 4.82 -6.81 -9.57
CA VAL A 194 4.70 -5.78 -8.54
C VAL A 194 4.65 -6.45 -7.19
N VAL A 195 5.55 -6.04 -6.30
CA VAL A 195 5.60 -6.52 -4.91
C VAL A 195 5.16 -5.41 -3.98
N THR A 196 4.27 -5.71 -3.05
CA THR A 196 3.94 -4.80 -1.96
C THR A 196 4.43 -5.37 -0.63
N MET A 197 4.92 -4.51 0.24
CA MET A 197 5.45 -4.86 1.55
C MET A 197 4.88 -3.94 2.64
N HIS A 198 4.44 -4.53 3.75
CA HIS A 198 4.04 -3.78 4.94
C HIS A 198 5.09 -4.01 6.03
N ILE A 199 6.11 -3.15 6.08
CA ILE A 199 7.37 -3.36 6.81
C ILE A 199 7.86 -2.05 7.43
N GLY A 200 8.50 -2.14 8.60
CA GLY A 200 9.22 -1.05 9.27
C GLY A 200 8.58 -0.58 10.56
N ALA A 201 9.33 0.15 11.36
CA ALA A 201 8.83 0.83 12.54
C ALA A 201 7.93 2.00 12.16
N GLU A 202 7.06 2.40 13.08
CA GLU A 202 6.01 3.38 12.83
C GLU A 202 6.33 4.77 13.39
N GLY A 203 5.77 5.79 12.75
CA GLY A 203 5.69 7.16 13.25
C GLY A 203 6.81 8.09 12.81
N PRO A 204 6.76 9.36 13.23
CA PRO A 204 7.61 10.44 12.71
C PRO A 204 9.11 10.22 12.91
N THR A 205 9.50 9.49 13.95
CA THR A 205 10.90 9.16 14.24
C THR A 205 11.43 8.01 13.39
N ALA A 206 10.57 7.32 12.65
CA ALA A 206 10.88 6.18 11.78
C ALA A 206 10.91 6.55 10.28
N ARG A 207 11.10 7.81 9.93
CA ARG A 207 11.14 8.31 8.54
C ARG A 207 12.33 7.76 7.74
N HIS A 208 13.47 7.58 8.38
CA HIS A 208 14.65 7.01 7.72
C HIS A 208 14.49 5.51 7.45
N THR A 209 15.18 5.05 6.42
CA THR A 209 15.12 3.68 5.93
C THR A 209 16.43 2.95 6.23
N PRO A 210 16.61 2.39 7.45
CA PRO A 210 17.84 1.74 7.83
C PRO A 210 17.94 0.33 7.24
N ASP A 211 19.14 -0.07 6.79
CA ASP A 211 19.40 -1.45 6.37
C ASP A 211 19.63 -2.35 7.59
N LYS A 212 18.59 -2.55 8.38
CA LYS A 212 18.57 -3.43 9.56
C LYS A 212 17.16 -3.85 9.91
N ILE A 213 17.03 -4.88 10.74
CA ILE A 213 15.74 -5.25 11.32
C ILE A 213 15.25 -4.12 12.22
N GLU A 214 14.06 -3.63 11.93
CA GLU A 214 13.35 -2.65 12.76
C GLU A 214 12.43 -3.36 13.76
N ARG A 215 12.15 -2.69 14.87
CA ARG A 215 11.20 -3.13 15.88
C ARG A 215 10.25 -2.01 16.27
N PHE A 216 8.98 -2.36 16.50
CA PHE A 216 7.98 -1.42 16.99
C PHE A 216 6.99 -2.15 17.89
N ALA A 217 6.64 -1.57 19.04
CA ALA A 217 5.76 -2.16 20.05
C ALA A 217 6.14 -3.60 20.45
N GLY A 218 7.46 -3.90 20.49
CA GLY A 218 7.98 -5.25 20.79
C GLY A 218 8.01 -6.23 19.62
N GLU A 219 7.39 -5.91 18.50
CA GLU A 219 7.32 -6.76 17.31
C GLU A 219 8.52 -6.59 16.38
N ASN A 220 8.87 -7.66 15.67
CA ASN A 220 9.83 -7.62 14.58
C ASN A 220 9.11 -7.11 13.32
N ARG A 221 9.49 -5.90 12.88
CA ARG A 221 8.90 -5.23 11.70
C ARG A 221 9.73 -5.42 10.42
N GLY A 222 10.74 -6.29 10.44
CA GLY A 222 11.56 -6.66 9.29
C GLY A 222 12.64 -5.64 8.94
N ASN A 223 13.34 -5.95 7.84
CA ASN A 223 14.31 -5.06 7.17
C ASN A 223 13.81 -4.77 5.76
N SER A 224 13.26 -3.57 5.56
CA SER A 224 12.66 -3.18 4.27
C SER A 224 13.69 -3.14 3.13
N VAL A 225 14.94 -2.77 3.42
CA VAL A 225 16.02 -2.69 2.42
C VAL A 225 16.41 -4.09 1.93
N ALA A 226 16.70 -5.00 2.87
CA ALA A 226 17.07 -6.38 2.52
C ALA A 226 15.92 -7.10 1.80
N PHE A 227 14.67 -6.89 2.24
CA PHE A 227 13.49 -7.44 1.59
C PHE A 227 13.33 -6.93 0.16
N ALA A 228 13.35 -5.60 -0.04
CA ALA A 228 13.15 -4.99 -1.35
C ALA A 228 14.22 -5.43 -2.35
N ARG A 229 15.49 -5.48 -1.92
CA ARG A 229 16.58 -5.99 -2.76
C ARG A 229 16.40 -7.45 -3.14
N ALA A 230 16.01 -8.32 -2.20
CA ALA A 230 15.71 -9.72 -2.48
C ALA A 230 14.58 -9.88 -3.51
N ALA A 231 13.53 -9.02 -3.43
CA ALA A 231 12.44 -9.01 -4.40
C ALA A 231 12.91 -8.57 -5.79
N VAL A 232 13.69 -7.48 -5.89
CA VAL A 232 14.22 -6.97 -7.16
C VAL A 232 15.17 -7.98 -7.82
N GLU A 233 16.12 -8.55 -7.05
CA GLU A 233 17.04 -9.59 -7.51
C GLU A 233 16.30 -10.82 -8.06
N SER A 234 15.08 -11.04 -7.63
CA SER A 234 14.22 -12.16 -8.05
C SER A 234 13.26 -11.81 -9.20
N GLY A 235 13.31 -10.57 -9.69
CA GLY A 235 12.58 -10.12 -10.88
C GLY A 235 11.36 -9.25 -10.61
N ALA A 236 11.25 -8.60 -9.45
CA ALA A 236 10.26 -7.55 -9.23
C ALA A 236 10.61 -6.31 -10.05
N SER A 237 9.63 -5.76 -10.77
CA SER A 237 9.75 -4.49 -11.52
C SER A 237 9.50 -3.27 -10.63
N LEU A 238 8.65 -3.43 -9.62
CA LEU A 238 8.23 -2.40 -8.69
C LEU A 238 8.07 -3.00 -7.30
N VAL A 239 8.58 -2.32 -6.28
CA VAL A 239 8.34 -2.64 -4.87
C VAL A 239 7.70 -1.44 -4.19
N VAL A 240 6.55 -1.65 -3.53
CA VAL A 240 5.77 -0.60 -2.87
C VAL A 240 5.63 -0.92 -1.39
N GLY A 241 6.14 -0.05 -0.54
CA GLY A 241 6.10 -0.17 0.92
C GLY A 241 4.97 0.62 1.57
N SER A 242 4.50 0.08 2.69
CA SER A 242 3.58 0.69 3.65
C SER A 242 3.92 0.21 5.08
N GLY A 243 3.22 0.69 6.10
CA GLY A 243 3.38 0.30 7.50
C GLY A 243 4.06 1.30 8.41
N PRO A 244 5.06 2.08 7.99
CA PRO A 244 5.65 3.12 8.83
C PRO A 244 4.71 4.30 9.14
N HIS A 245 3.58 4.43 8.46
CA HIS A 245 2.63 5.56 8.57
C HIS A 245 3.24 6.94 8.31
N VAL A 246 4.42 6.96 7.68
CA VAL A 246 5.15 8.14 7.22
C VAL A 246 5.81 7.83 5.88
N LEU A 247 6.04 8.85 5.07
CA LEU A 247 6.79 8.72 3.83
C LEU A 247 8.25 8.35 4.12
N ARG A 248 8.80 7.44 3.30
CA ARG A 248 10.21 7.05 3.32
C ARG A 248 10.85 7.21 1.95
N ALA A 249 12.14 6.95 1.88
CA ALA A 249 12.96 7.06 0.67
C ALA A 249 12.40 6.22 -0.50
N ILE A 250 12.70 6.70 -1.71
CA ILE A 250 12.54 5.97 -2.96
C ILE A 250 13.91 5.75 -3.58
N GLU A 251 14.18 4.54 -4.09
CA GLU A 251 15.43 4.22 -4.77
C GLU A 251 15.20 3.49 -6.10
N TRP A 252 16.17 3.63 -7.01
CA TRP A 252 16.30 2.80 -8.20
C TRP A 252 17.36 1.72 -7.94
N ASN A 253 17.00 0.46 -8.14
CA ASN A 253 17.92 -0.66 -7.95
C ASN A 253 17.75 -1.67 -9.09
N GLY A 254 18.82 -1.90 -9.86
CA GLY A 254 18.80 -2.86 -10.95
C GLY A 254 17.74 -2.60 -12.04
N GLY A 255 17.30 -1.35 -12.21
CA GLY A 255 16.24 -0.97 -13.15
C GLY A 255 14.82 -1.01 -12.55
N ALA A 256 14.64 -1.57 -11.36
CA ALA A 256 13.38 -1.55 -10.63
C ALA A 256 13.27 -0.29 -9.74
N LEU A 257 12.04 0.16 -9.50
CA LEU A 257 11.73 1.25 -8.59
C LEU A 257 11.26 0.68 -7.25
N ILE A 258 11.80 1.20 -6.15
CA ILE A 258 11.46 0.80 -4.79
C ILE A 258 10.99 2.03 -4.02
N ALA A 259 9.74 2.04 -3.54
CA ALA A 259 9.25 2.99 -2.55
C ALA A 259 9.21 2.30 -1.19
N HIS A 260 10.00 2.74 -0.22
CA HIS A 260 10.10 2.07 1.08
C HIS A 260 8.89 2.31 1.98
N SER A 261 8.19 3.44 1.83
CA SER A 261 6.85 3.68 2.39
C SER A 261 6.18 4.86 1.68
N LEU A 262 4.93 4.70 1.33
CA LEU A 262 4.08 5.75 0.77
C LEU A 262 3.22 6.45 1.86
N GLY A 263 3.47 6.16 3.15
CA GLY A 263 2.79 6.78 4.27
C GLY A 263 1.30 6.46 4.34
N ASN A 264 0.58 7.29 5.06
CA ASN A 264 -0.88 7.24 5.17
C ASN A 264 -1.51 7.89 3.94
N LEU A 265 -2.23 7.12 3.11
CA LEU A 265 -2.95 7.69 1.97
C LEU A 265 -4.31 8.26 2.41
N VAL A 266 -5.14 7.42 3.06
CA VAL A 266 -6.39 7.84 3.70
C VAL A 266 -6.59 7.02 4.97
N THR A 267 -6.44 7.64 6.13
CA THR A 267 -6.54 6.95 7.42
C THR A 267 -7.51 7.69 8.33
N TYR A 268 -8.82 7.41 8.16
CA TYR A 268 -9.86 8.04 8.96
C TYR A 268 -10.02 7.34 10.31
N GLY A 269 -9.90 8.10 11.40
CA GLY A 269 -10.16 7.58 12.74
C GLY A 269 -8.98 7.72 13.71
N PRO A 270 -8.56 6.65 14.41
CA PRO A 270 -7.60 6.73 15.52
C PRO A 270 -6.14 6.85 15.04
N PHE A 271 -5.89 7.60 13.99
CA PHE A 271 -4.57 7.86 13.46
C PHE A 271 -4.08 9.26 13.86
N ASN A 272 -2.77 9.43 13.87
CA ASN A 272 -2.18 10.76 14.06
C ASN A 272 -2.13 11.47 12.69
N HIS A 273 -2.69 12.67 12.63
CA HIS A 273 -2.73 13.50 11.42
C HIS A 273 -2.00 14.83 11.67
N THR A 274 -0.80 14.77 12.24
CA THR A 274 0.03 15.94 12.46
C THR A 274 1.47 15.70 12.06
N GLY A 275 2.13 16.74 11.55
CA GLY A 275 3.50 16.67 11.07
C GLY A 275 3.66 15.62 9.96
N TYR A 276 4.71 14.84 9.98
CA TYR A 276 4.97 13.85 8.93
C TYR A 276 3.93 12.72 8.81
N ASN A 277 3.05 12.54 9.79
CA ASN A 277 1.99 11.53 9.73
C ASN A 277 0.79 11.95 8.87
N ASP A 278 0.66 13.24 8.55
CA ASP A 278 -0.39 13.71 7.65
C ASP A 278 0.04 13.72 6.17
N HIS A 279 1.33 13.46 5.88
CA HIS A 279 1.84 13.34 4.53
C HIS A 279 1.68 11.90 4.01
N GLY A 280 1.06 11.80 2.86
CA GLY A 280 0.94 10.57 2.08
C GLY A 280 1.29 10.82 0.61
N ALA A 281 1.33 9.77 -0.18
CA ALA A 281 1.55 9.91 -1.61
C ALA A 281 0.96 8.75 -2.42
N LEU A 282 0.68 9.06 -3.69
CA LEU A 282 0.50 8.10 -4.76
C LEU A 282 1.77 8.08 -5.61
N LEU A 283 2.38 6.91 -5.74
CA LEU A 283 3.45 6.66 -6.71
C LEU A 283 2.81 6.20 -8.02
N CYS A 284 2.82 7.06 -9.01
CA CYS A 284 2.28 6.75 -10.33
C CYS A 284 3.40 6.65 -11.38
N GLY A 285 3.16 5.91 -12.45
CA GLY A 285 4.15 5.75 -13.53
C GLY A 285 3.66 4.82 -14.63
N THR A 286 4.55 4.48 -15.54
CA THR A 286 4.33 3.52 -16.61
C THR A 286 5.13 2.26 -16.33
N LEU A 287 4.46 1.12 -16.18
CA LEU A 287 5.07 -0.21 -16.22
C LEU A 287 5.13 -0.67 -17.68
N GLY A 288 6.31 -0.64 -18.23
CA GLY A 288 6.56 -0.99 -19.63
C GLY A 288 6.25 -2.46 -19.94
N ALA A 289 6.03 -2.74 -21.21
CA ALA A 289 5.88 -4.11 -21.71
C ALA A 289 7.09 -5.00 -21.37
N ASP A 290 8.26 -4.40 -21.27
CA ASP A 290 9.55 -5.00 -20.92
C ASP A 290 9.79 -5.15 -19.41
N GLY A 291 8.87 -4.66 -18.56
CA GLY A 291 8.99 -4.66 -17.11
C GLY A 291 9.73 -3.46 -16.53
N THR A 292 10.18 -2.52 -17.35
CA THR A 292 10.83 -1.28 -16.85
C THR A 292 9.81 -0.27 -16.35
N ILE A 293 10.21 0.56 -15.38
CA ILE A 293 9.39 1.69 -14.91
C ILE A 293 9.83 2.96 -15.63
N ARG A 294 8.86 3.71 -16.15
CA ARG A 294 9.06 5.00 -16.83
C ARG A 294 8.06 6.03 -16.32
N ASP A 295 8.35 7.31 -16.56
CA ASP A 295 7.47 8.44 -16.26
C ASP A 295 6.94 8.40 -14.81
N ALA A 296 7.82 8.02 -13.89
CA ALA A 296 7.45 7.89 -12.48
C ALA A 296 7.27 9.28 -11.86
N VAL A 297 6.19 9.43 -11.08
CA VAL A 297 5.84 10.67 -10.37
C VAL A 297 5.25 10.36 -9.01
N LEU A 298 5.62 11.14 -8.02
CA LEU A 298 5.02 11.14 -6.69
C LEU A 298 3.96 12.24 -6.63
N ARG A 299 2.70 11.85 -6.47
CA ARG A 299 1.57 12.76 -6.28
C ARG A 299 1.31 12.88 -4.79
N SER A 300 1.79 13.95 -4.19
CA SER A 300 1.70 14.16 -2.75
C SER A 300 0.26 14.39 -2.31
N THR A 301 -0.08 13.83 -1.15
CA THR A 301 -1.35 14.06 -0.47
C THR A 301 -1.08 14.48 0.97
N THR A 302 -2.04 15.18 1.55
CA THR A 302 -2.04 15.50 2.99
C THR A 302 -3.40 15.19 3.58
N GLN A 303 -3.46 14.95 4.88
CA GLN A 303 -4.68 14.63 5.58
C GLN A 303 -4.98 15.66 6.67
N ARG A 304 -6.22 16.08 6.75
CA ARG A 304 -6.73 16.88 7.87
C ARG A 304 -7.51 15.98 8.81
N ALA A 305 -7.21 16.08 10.11
CA ALA A 305 -7.93 15.33 11.12
C ALA A 305 -9.47 15.44 10.96
N PRO A 306 -10.19 14.35 11.13
CA PRO A 306 -9.80 13.00 11.55
C PRO A 306 -9.41 12.03 10.39
N GLY A 307 -8.88 12.51 9.27
CA GLY A 307 -8.40 11.68 8.16
C GLY A 307 -9.01 12.03 6.81
N TYR A 308 -9.39 13.29 6.58
CA TYR A 308 -9.84 13.78 5.28
C TYR A 308 -8.63 14.07 4.39
N VAL A 309 -8.48 13.29 3.33
CA VAL A 309 -7.39 13.44 2.37
C VAL A 309 -7.66 14.60 1.40
N GLN A 310 -6.58 15.23 0.96
CA GLN A 310 -6.58 16.20 -0.15
C GLN A 310 -5.25 16.15 -0.90
N ALA A 311 -5.23 16.63 -2.13
CA ALA A 311 -3.98 16.84 -2.86
C ALA A 311 -3.11 17.86 -2.11
N ASP A 312 -1.82 17.59 -1.98
CA ASP A 312 -0.86 18.52 -1.40
C ASP A 312 -0.33 19.46 -2.50
N SER A 313 -0.92 20.64 -2.60
CA SER A 313 -0.52 21.64 -3.59
C SER A 313 0.90 22.20 -3.40
N ALA A 314 1.45 22.07 -2.19
CA ALA A 314 2.81 22.49 -1.88
C ALA A 314 3.85 21.38 -2.16
N ASN A 315 3.40 20.16 -2.48
CA ASN A 315 4.26 18.97 -2.70
C ASN A 315 5.26 18.71 -1.57
N LEU A 316 4.87 18.93 -0.31
CA LEU A 316 5.71 18.71 0.86
C LEU A 316 6.13 17.24 0.95
N GLY A 317 5.20 16.31 0.62
CA GLY A 317 5.52 14.90 0.56
C GLY A 317 6.62 14.57 -0.44
N ALA A 318 6.62 15.16 -1.63
CA ALA A 318 7.68 14.97 -2.62
C ALA A 318 9.03 15.54 -2.13
N SER A 319 9.01 16.69 -1.45
CA SER A 319 10.20 17.29 -0.85
C SER A 319 10.80 16.41 0.25
N ASP A 320 9.96 15.87 1.13
CA ASP A 320 10.36 14.93 2.19
C ASP A 320 11.03 13.68 1.62
N VAL A 321 10.38 13.06 0.62
CA VAL A 321 10.93 11.85 -0.03
C VAL A 321 12.22 12.14 -0.79
N ALA A 322 12.35 13.30 -1.42
CA ALA A 322 13.58 13.72 -2.10
C ALA A 322 14.77 13.82 -1.14
N GLU A 323 14.55 14.43 0.03
CA GLU A 323 15.57 14.55 1.08
C GLU A 323 15.95 13.17 1.63
N LEU A 324 14.97 12.35 2.03
CA LEU A 324 15.18 11.01 2.56
C LEU A 324 15.89 10.10 1.55
N SER A 325 15.49 10.14 0.27
CA SER A 325 16.15 9.36 -0.78
C SER A 325 17.62 9.73 -0.96
N LYS A 326 17.94 11.03 -0.78
CA LYS A 326 19.32 11.50 -0.84
C LYS A 326 20.14 11.05 0.38
N GLN A 327 19.54 11.09 1.57
CA GLN A 327 20.23 10.79 2.83
C GLN A 327 20.42 9.29 3.03
N ASP A 328 19.35 8.50 2.83
CA ASP A 328 19.34 7.09 3.15
C ASP A 328 20.01 6.24 2.05
N PHE A 329 19.92 6.70 0.79
CA PHE A 329 20.46 5.99 -0.38
C PHE A 329 21.32 6.91 -1.26
N PRO A 330 22.54 7.30 -0.82
CA PRO A 330 23.37 8.25 -1.56
C PRO A 330 23.72 7.82 -2.99
N LYS A 331 23.71 6.50 -3.27
CA LYS A 331 24.07 5.94 -4.59
C LYS A 331 22.86 5.58 -5.45
N THR A 332 21.77 5.08 -4.84
CA THR A 332 20.60 4.52 -5.52
C THR A 332 19.33 5.33 -5.30
N GLY A 333 19.36 6.27 -4.35
CA GLY A 333 18.20 7.11 -4.04
C GLY A 333 17.75 7.91 -5.25
N ALA A 334 16.45 7.92 -5.52
CA ALA A 334 15.87 8.63 -6.65
C ALA A 334 16.10 10.15 -6.55
N ALA A 335 16.29 10.81 -7.70
CA ALA A 335 16.17 12.24 -7.83
C ALA A 335 14.69 12.59 -8.01
N ILE A 336 14.13 13.38 -7.09
CA ILE A 336 12.73 13.79 -7.12
C ILE A 336 12.67 15.31 -7.26
N SER A 337 11.95 15.77 -8.30
CA SER A 337 11.78 17.19 -8.56
C SER A 337 10.73 17.82 -7.63
N PRO A 338 10.68 19.14 -7.49
CA PRO A 338 9.60 19.81 -6.74
C PRO A 338 8.18 19.52 -7.27
N SER A 339 8.05 19.12 -8.54
CA SER A 339 6.78 18.65 -9.11
C SER A 339 6.48 17.17 -8.88
N GLY A 340 7.36 16.45 -8.15
CA GLY A 340 7.21 15.03 -7.86
C GLY A 340 7.75 14.10 -8.94
N GLU A 341 8.35 14.59 -10.05
CA GLU A 341 8.93 13.73 -11.08
C GLU A 341 10.12 12.95 -10.52
N ILE A 342 10.13 11.63 -10.75
CA ILE A 342 11.11 10.69 -10.18
C ILE A 342 12.04 10.18 -11.28
N LYS A 343 13.35 10.38 -11.11
CA LYS A 343 14.38 9.92 -12.04
C LYS A 343 15.49 9.15 -11.32
N PRO A 344 16.18 8.24 -11.99
CA PRO A 344 17.46 7.74 -11.49
C PRO A 344 18.41 8.93 -11.24
N ARG A 345 19.26 8.79 -10.22
CA ARG A 345 20.38 9.75 -10.07
C ARG A 345 21.45 9.49 -11.12
N PRO A 346 22.06 10.57 -11.65
CA PRO A 346 23.21 10.45 -12.55
C PRO A 346 24.38 9.72 -11.92
#